data_8a0f19332b9c1e8af18a1c1a81f4d8ff
#
_entry.id   8a0f19332b9c1e8af18a1c1a81f4d8ff
#
_cell.length_a   1.000
_cell.length_b   1.000
_cell.length_c   1.000
_cell.angle_alpha   90.00
_cell.angle_beta   90.00
_cell.angle_gamma   90.00
#
_symmetry.space_group_name_H-M   'P 1'
#
loop_
_entity.id
_entity.type
_entity.pdbx_description
1 polymer ?
#
loop_
_entity_poly.entity_id
_entity_poly.type
_entity_poly.pdbx_seq_one_letter_code
_entity_poly.pdbx_strand_id
1 'polypeptide(L)'
;MFIAMNRFKVVKGEEKAFEQIWSSRRTRLEEMEGFVSFHLLRGPEREDHTLYASHTMWETKASFLAWTTSQQFRDSHKDAGKNKPLYVGHPEFEGFDSVLEQINTTRDAAAEAAL
;
A
#
# COMPACT_ATOMS: atom_id res chain seq x y z
N MET A 1 -0.34 3.14 15.91
CA MET A 1 0.06 2.95 14.52
C MET A 1 -0.67 3.90 13.59
N PHE A 2 -0.05 4.18 12.46
CA PHE A 2 -0.67 4.98 11.40
C PHE A 2 -0.83 4.11 10.15
N ILE A 3 -2.00 4.19 9.51
CA ILE A 3 -2.29 3.45 8.28
C ILE A 3 -2.54 4.45 7.16
N ALA A 4 -1.79 4.32 6.06
CA ALA A 4 -1.97 5.14 4.87
C ALA A 4 -2.57 4.29 3.76
N MET A 5 -3.70 4.73 3.21
CA MET A 5 -4.40 4.03 2.13
C MET A 5 -4.60 4.94 0.94
N ASN A 6 -4.42 4.38 -0.25
CA ASN A 6 -4.81 5.01 -1.50
C ASN A 6 -5.79 4.09 -2.22
N ARG A 7 -6.93 4.63 -2.62
CA ARG A 7 -7.96 3.89 -3.36
C ARG A 7 -7.85 4.20 -4.83
N PHE A 8 -7.96 3.14 -5.65
CA PHE A 8 -7.86 3.24 -7.11
C PHE A 8 -9.07 2.59 -7.75
N LYS A 9 -9.69 3.28 -8.71
CA LYS A 9 -10.76 2.72 -9.52
C LYS A 9 -10.14 2.16 -10.80
N VAL A 10 -9.75 0.89 -10.77
CA VAL A 10 -9.04 0.26 -11.87
C VAL A 10 -10.00 -0.07 -13.01
N VAL A 11 -9.60 0.26 -14.23
CA VAL A 11 -10.38 0.00 -15.44
C VAL A 11 -10.60 -1.50 -15.58
N LYS A 12 -11.84 -1.91 -15.86
CA LYS A 12 -12.17 -3.32 -16.04
C LYS A 12 -11.36 -3.92 -17.19
N GLY A 13 -10.80 -5.09 -16.95
CA GLY A 13 -9.92 -5.76 -17.89
C GLY A 13 -8.45 -5.43 -17.71
N GLU A 14 -8.12 -4.41 -16.91
CA GLU A 14 -6.74 -3.95 -16.69
C GLU A 14 -6.19 -4.37 -15.32
N GLU A 15 -6.92 -5.22 -14.60
CA GLU A 15 -6.55 -5.63 -13.24
C GLU A 15 -5.16 -6.27 -13.19
N LYS A 16 -4.89 -7.20 -14.12
CA LYS A 16 -3.59 -7.87 -14.15
C LYS A 16 -2.45 -6.92 -14.45
N ALA A 17 -2.67 -5.99 -15.38
CA ALA A 17 -1.68 -4.99 -15.72
C ALA A 17 -1.39 -4.08 -14.53
N PHE A 18 -2.42 -3.69 -13.78
CA PHE A 18 -2.28 -2.87 -12.58
C PHE A 18 -1.47 -3.61 -11.51
N GLU A 19 -1.81 -4.89 -11.26
CA GLU A 19 -1.08 -5.71 -10.28
C GLU A 19 0.38 -5.90 -10.70
N GLN A 20 0.63 -6.06 -12.00
CA GLN A 20 1.98 -6.24 -12.53
C GLN A 20 2.85 -5.01 -12.29
N ILE A 21 2.30 -3.82 -12.47
CA ILE A 21 3.02 -2.57 -12.22
C ILE A 21 3.45 -2.51 -10.76
N TRP A 22 2.53 -2.81 -9.83
CA TRP A 22 2.85 -2.77 -8.40
C TRP A 22 3.86 -3.85 -8.00
N SER A 23 3.73 -5.06 -8.54
CA SER A 23 4.64 -6.16 -8.19
C SER A 23 6.06 -5.93 -8.70
N SER A 24 6.21 -5.16 -9.78
CA SER A 24 7.53 -4.86 -10.35
C SER A 24 8.16 -3.59 -9.77
N ARG A 25 7.41 -2.82 -9.00
CA ARG A 25 7.89 -1.56 -8.42
C ARG A 25 8.84 -1.81 -7.26
N ARG A 26 9.99 -1.13 -7.28
CA ARG A 26 10.91 -1.13 -6.16
C ARG A 26 10.52 0.01 -5.22
N THR A 27 9.90 -0.31 -4.10
CA THR A 27 9.45 0.70 -3.15
C THR A 27 10.51 1.11 -2.15
N ARG A 28 11.44 0.21 -1.82
CA ARG A 28 12.46 0.42 -0.78
C ARG A 28 11.85 0.78 0.57
N LEU A 29 10.59 0.42 0.78
CA LEU A 29 9.86 0.68 2.02
C LEU A 29 10.56 0.05 3.23
N GLU A 30 11.12 -1.15 3.03
CA GLU A 30 11.79 -1.90 4.10
C GLU A 30 13.04 -1.18 4.63
N GLU A 31 13.55 -0.18 3.92
CA GLU A 31 14.66 0.64 4.38
C GLU A 31 14.22 1.77 5.31
N MET A 32 12.92 2.03 5.39
CA MET A 32 12.40 3.17 6.14
C MET A 32 12.15 2.82 7.59
N GLU A 33 12.66 3.67 8.49
CA GLU A 33 12.38 3.52 9.91
C GLU A 33 10.89 3.67 10.17
N GLY A 34 10.34 2.77 10.98
CA GLY A 34 8.93 2.79 11.34
C GLY A 34 7.99 2.12 10.34
N PHE A 35 8.50 1.65 9.21
CA PHE A 35 7.69 0.88 8.28
C PHE A 35 7.34 -0.49 8.88
N VAL A 36 6.09 -0.88 8.79
CA VAL A 36 5.61 -2.16 9.34
C VAL A 36 5.24 -3.14 8.23
N SER A 37 4.35 -2.74 7.33
CA SER A 37 3.89 -3.65 6.27
C SER A 37 3.27 -2.89 5.09
N PHE A 38 3.25 -3.54 3.94
CA PHE A 38 2.60 -3.04 2.73
C PHE A 38 1.73 -4.15 2.14
N HIS A 39 0.54 -3.76 1.70
CA HIS A 39 -0.36 -4.66 0.98
C HIS A 39 -1.00 -3.92 -0.18
N LEU A 40 -1.04 -4.57 -1.34
CA LEU A 40 -1.94 -4.15 -2.40
C LEU A 40 -3.20 -5.00 -2.29
N LEU A 41 -4.34 -4.36 -2.12
CA LEU A 41 -5.60 -5.03 -1.84
C LEU A 41 -6.52 -4.93 -3.06
N ARG A 42 -7.11 -6.06 -3.44
CA ARG A 42 -8.16 -6.05 -4.44
C ARG A 42 -9.51 -6.13 -3.73
N GLY A 43 -10.32 -5.13 -3.99
CA GLY A 43 -11.66 -5.03 -3.45
C GLY A 43 -12.72 -5.57 -4.40
N PRO A 44 -13.97 -5.14 -4.22
CA PRO A 44 -15.08 -5.62 -5.04
C PRO A 44 -15.01 -5.10 -6.47
N GLU A 45 -15.50 -5.93 -7.38
CA GLU A 45 -15.72 -5.54 -8.77
C GLU A 45 -17.04 -4.77 -8.83
N ARG A 46 -16.97 -3.57 -9.37
CA ARG A 46 -18.13 -2.70 -9.55
C ARG A 46 -18.57 -2.74 -11.02
N GLU A 47 -19.62 -1.99 -11.34
CA GLU A 47 -20.15 -1.94 -12.70
C GLU A 47 -19.12 -1.36 -13.68
N ASP A 48 -18.43 -0.29 -13.28
CA ASP A 48 -17.53 0.46 -14.16
C ASP A 48 -16.05 0.37 -13.78
N HIS A 49 -15.70 -0.34 -12.70
CA HIS A 49 -14.31 -0.48 -12.26
C HIS A 49 -14.16 -1.62 -11.27
N THR A 50 -12.91 -1.98 -11.00
CA THR A 50 -12.57 -2.85 -9.87
C THR A 50 -11.84 -1.99 -8.85
N LEU A 51 -12.28 -2.03 -7.59
CA LEU A 51 -11.63 -1.26 -6.53
C LEU A 51 -10.34 -1.93 -6.10
N TYR A 52 -9.27 -1.15 -6.03
CA TYR A 52 -8.00 -1.55 -5.43
C TYR A 52 -7.61 -0.54 -4.37
N ALA A 53 -6.79 -0.96 -3.43
CA ALA A 53 -6.21 -0.05 -2.46
C ALA A 53 -4.77 -0.46 -2.14
N SER A 54 -3.89 0.52 -2.02
CA SER A 54 -2.59 0.31 -1.40
C SER A 54 -2.75 0.59 0.09
N HIS A 55 -2.10 -0.22 0.92
CA HIS A 55 -2.25 -0.17 2.37
C HIS A 55 -0.87 -0.29 3.00
N THR A 56 -0.41 0.76 3.66
CA THR A 56 0.86 0.72 4.40
C THR A 56 0.61 0.99 5.87
N MET A 57 1.27 0.20 6.71
CA MET A 57 1.25 0.39 8.16
C MET A 57 2.58 0.96 8.62
N TRP A 58 2.51 1.94 9.50
CA TRP A 58 3.66 2.65 10.05
C TRP A 58 3.54 2.72 11.57
N GLU A 59 4.67 2.66 12.26
CA GLU A 59 4.67 2.79 13.72
C GLU A 59 4.09 4.13 14.14
N THR A 60 4.42 5.21 13.40
CA THR A 60 3.93 6.56 13.69
C THR A 60 3.58 7.29 12.39
N LYS A 61 2.73 8.30 12.50
CA LYS A 61 2.45 9.19 11.38
C LYS A 61 3.72 9.94 10.93
N ALA A 62 4.59 10.27 11.86
CA ALA A 62 5.85 10.96 11.55
C ALA A 62 6.72 10.09 10.62
N SER A 63 6.75 8.78 10.84
CA SER A 63 7.49 7.84 9.98
C SER A 63 6.92 7.85 8.56
N PHE A 64 5.59 7.86 8.42
CA PHE A 64 4.95 7.96 7.12
C PHE A 64 5.31 9.28 6.42
N LEU A 65 5.25 10.39 7.14
CA LEU A 65 5.59 11.70 6.57
C LEU A 65 7.06 11.75 6.12
N ALA A 66 7.95 11.14 6.89
CA ALA A 66 9.36 11.03 6.51
C ALA A 66 9.52 10.24 5.19
N TRP A 67 8.72 9.18 5.02
CA TRP A 67 8.69 8.42 3.76
C TRP A 67 8.33 9.31 2.58
N THR A 68 7.28 10.12 2.70
CA THR A 68 6.79 10.95 1.59
C THR A 68 7.79 11.99 1.11
N THR A 69 8.77 12.34 1.94
CA THR A 69 9.82 13.31 1.58
C THR A 69 11.18 12.66 1.33
N SER A 70 11.24 11.32 1.36
CA SER A 70 12.49 10.59 1.23
C SER A 70 12.94 10.39 -0.22
N GLN A 71 14.22 10.07 -0.40
CA GLN A 71 14.74 9.69 -1.71
C GLN A 71 14.11 8.36 -2.17
N GLN A 72 13.87 7.45 -1.23
CA GLN A 72 13.22 6.17 -1.51
C GLN A 72 11.83 6.37 -2.13
N PHE A 73 11.06 7.33 -1.60
CA PHE A 73 9.75 7.67 -2.15
C PHE A 73 9.88 8.21 -3.58
N ARG A 74 10.81 9.14 -3.79
CA ARG A 74 11.04 9.70 -5.13
C ARG A 74 11.45 8.62 -6.11
N ASP A 75 12.36 7.73 -5.71
CA ASP A 75 12.83 6.64 -6.56
C ASP A 75 11.72 5.68 -6.93
N SER A 76 10.83 5.35 -5.99
CA SER A 76 9.73 4.43 -6.24
C SER A 76 8.63 5.02 -7.13
N HIS A 77 8.56 6.35 -7.22
CA HIS A 77 7.53 7.06 -7.99
C HIS A 77 8.06 7.74 -9.25
N LYS A 78 9.35 7.64 -9.54
CA LYS A 78 9.97 8.37 -10.66
C LYS A 78 9.36 8.02 -12.02
N ASP A 79 8.82 6.81 -12.16
CA ASP A 79 8.19 6.35 -13.40
C ASP A 79 6.67 6.48 -13.37
N ALA A 80 6.12 7.04 -12.30
CA ALA A 80 4.68 7.26 -12.21
C ALA A 80 4.22 8.22 -13.31
N GLY A 81 3.14 7.85 -14.00
CA GLY A 81 2.58 8.65 -15.09
C GLY A 81 3.20 8.42 -16.45
N LYS A 82 4.27 7.63 -16.56
CA LYS A 82 4.88 7.29 -17.86
C LYS A 82 4.08 6.24 -18.62
N ASN A 83 3.28 5.46 -17.92
CA ASN A 83 2.48 4.41 -18.51
C ASN A 83 1.06 4.88 -18.76
N LYS A 84 0.34 4.16 -19.63
CA LYS A 84 -1.08 4.40 -19.85
C LYS A 84 -1.82 4.32 -18.50
N PRO A 85 -2.71 5.29 -18.20
CA PRO A 85 -3.48 5.22 -16.98
C PRO A 85 -4.36 3.95 -16.95
N LEU A 86 -4.22 3.17 -15.88
CA LEU A 86 -5.00 1.95 -15.68
C LEU A 86 -6.16 2.16 -14.72
N TYR A 87 -6.32 3.37 -14.20
CA TYR A 87 -7.39 3.71 -13.28
C TYR A 87 -8.01 5.05 -13.64
N VAL A 88 -9.24 5.27 -13.18
CA VAL A 88 -10.03 6.46 -13.47
C VAL A 88 -9.82 7.49 -12.37
N GLY A 89 -9.55 8.74 -12.76
CA GLY A 89 -9.37 9.85 -11.82
C GLY A 89 -8.06 9.73 -11.04
N HIS A 90 -7.99 10.46 -9.94
CA HIS A 90 -6.83 10.42 -9.06
C HIS A 90 -7.05 9.40 -7.94
N PRO A 91 -5.96 8.78 -7.42
CA PRO A 91 -6.09 7.96 -6.24
C PRO A 91 -6.65 8.78 -5.07
N GLU A 92 -7.52 8.16 -4.29
CA GLU A 92 -8.08 8.80 -3.11
C GLU A 92 -7.28 8.38 -1.89
N PHE A 93 -6.59 9.33 -1.27
CA PHE A 93 -5.76 9.07 -0.09
C PHE A 93 -6.58 9.22 1.18
N GLU A 94 -6.39 8.27 2.11
CA GLU A 94 -6.94 8.34 3.45
C GLU A 94 -5.88 7.91 4.44
N GLY A 95 -5.71 8.69 5.53
CA GLY A 95 -4.82 8.32 6.62
C GLY A 95 -5.61 8.04 7.87
N PHE A 96 -5.20 7.05 8.64
CA PHE A 96 -5.90 6.62 9.86
C PHE A 96 -4.92 6.46 11.01
N ASP A 97 -5.27 7.03 12.16
CA ASP A 97 -4.58 6.71 13.40
C ASP A 97 -5.29 5.53 14.06
N SER A 98 -4.52 4.55 14.48
CA SER A 98 -5.08 3.41 15.20
C SER A 98 -5.47 3.86 16.61
N VAL A 99 -6.73 3.68 16.97
CA VAL A 99 -7.24 4.06 18.31
C VAL A 99 -7.49 2.84 19.20
N LEU A 100 -7.42 1.64 18.63
CA LEU A 100 -7.53 0.38 19.35
C LEU A 100 -6.77 -0.69 18.58
N GLU A 101 -5.89 -1.39 19.25
CA GLU A 101 -5.10 -2.46 18.63
C GLU A 101 -5.18 -3.73 19.46
N GLN A 102 -5.40 -4.85 18.77
CA GLN A 102 -5.35 -6.18 19.36
C GLN A 102 -4.47 -7.03 18.45
N ILE A 103 -3.41 -7.58 19.01
CA ILE A 103 -2.43 -8.36 18.26
C ILE A 103 -2.47 -9.81 18.73
N ASN A 104 -2.54 -10.75 17.79
CA ASN A 104 -2.55 -12.17 18.10
C ASN A 104 -1.13 -12.67 18.35
N THR A 105 -0.68 -12.55 19.60
CA THR A 105 0.66 -13.01 20.00
C THR A 105 0.74 -14.55 20.06
N THR A 106 -0.40 -15.23 20.29
CA THR A 106 -0.46 -16.69 20.29
C THR A 106 -0.14 -17.25 18.91
N ARG A 107 -0.67 -16.60 17.86
CA ARG A 107 -0.39 -16.98 16.47
C ARG A 107 1.10 -16.86 16.14
N ASP A 108 1.72 -15.78 16.58
CA ASP A 108 3.14 -15.54 16.33
C ASP A 108 3.99 -16.57 17.05
N ALA A 109 3.68 -16.85 18.33
CA ALA A 109 4.37 -17.88 19.12
C ALA A 109 4.23 -19.26 18.50
N ALA A 110 3.04 -19.60 18.00
CA ALA A 110 2.80 -20.89 17.34
C ALA A 110 3.60 -20.99 16.04
N ALA A 111 3.67 -19.92 15.26
CA ALA A 111 4.45 -19.88 14.03
C ALA A 111 5.96 -20.05 14.33
N GLU A 112 6.46 -19.40 15.34
CA GLU A 112 7.86 -19.54 15.76
C GLU A 112 8.16 -20.97 16.24
N ALA A 113 7.25 -21.57 16.98
CA ALA A 113 7.42 -22.93 17.48
C ALA A 113 7.42 -23.97 16.35
N ALA A 114 6.76 -23.67 15.22
CA ALA A 114 6.70 -24.56 14.08
C ALA A 114 7.96 -24.53 13.21
N LEU A 115 8.79 -23.53 13.40
CA LEU A 115 10.06 -23.41 12.69
C LEU A 115 11.10 -24.34 13.30
#